data_a9f9bf1f5fa4041da94a2a9af8e5c791
#
_entry.id   a9f9bf1f5fa4041da94a2a9af8e5c791
#
_cell.length_a   1.000
_cell.length_b   1.000
_cell.length_c   1.000
_cell.angle_alpha   90.00
_cell.angle_beta   90.00
_cell.angle_gamma   90.00
#
_symmetry.space_group_name_H-M   'P 1'
#
loop_
_entity.id
_entity.type
_entity.pdbx_description
1 polymer ?
#
loop_
_entity_poly.entity_id
_entity_poly.type
_entity_poly.pdbx_seq_one_letter_code
_entity_poly.pdbx_strand_id
1 'polypeptide(L)'
;MKTIIVIGVGAQGSTIAKRMNDHPAVSEIICADFDSKAAHELSRSLDKAKALQLDARDVNNVIKAAEGCDLIVNGLPLEFNLIVMEAALAVHASYLDMAGPMESIGFVESYKLIFSEWHKKFEEKGLTALVGCGSSPGLANVIARESVDKMDTCDTIGIFVYEGVWTERFTPFWWSPEVAFGDMAFKTFRYENGAHVTDRPFSRPVMMKLRGIDREVRMVDHEHDEPVTMGLLADKVLKGVKNVDFKYGGSGVELAEVLYKMGLLSTDVVTVKDTRIVPMDLVLKLCPPAPKYPAEIKSIIDDGVILEEGAFLVRAEGHKEGSAVRIDGYVNAPGLVESFEKSNLSHEAYLTGQSGAVFVQMLVDDAFSEKGLFVPEQFPAAARRYCFQELAKLDITVDETEESY
;
A
#
# COMPACT_ATOMS: atom_id res chain seq x y z
N MET A 1 12.45 -17.90 18.25
CA MET A 1 11.05 -17.41 18.10
C MET A 1 11.09 -15.90 18.19
N LYS A 2 10.29 -15.20 17.39
CA LYS A 2 10.31 -13.73 17.24
C LYS A 2 9.25 -13.05 18.10
N THR A 3 9.59 -11.90 18.67
CA THR A 3 8.64 -10.95 19.28
C THR A 3 8.38 -9.80 18.29
N ILE A 4 7.13 -9.54 17.97
CA ILE A 4 6.72 -8.53 16.99
C ILE A 4 5.86 -7.47 17.67
N ILE A 5 6.11 -6.21 17.40
CA ILE A 5 5.16 -5.14 17.74
C ILE A 5 4.48 -4.64 16.46
N VAL A 6 3.16 -4.58 16.48
CA VAL A 6 2.33 -3.97 15.43
C VAL A 6 1.80 -2.65 15.98
N ILE A 7 2.26 -1.54 15.39
CA ILE A 7 1.89 -0.17 15.77
C ILE A 7 0.84 0.33 14.77
N GLY A 8 -0.35 0.66 15.27
CA GLY A 8 -1.51 0.94 14.45
C GLY A 8 -2.26 -0.37 14.11
N VAL A 9 -3.26 -0.71 14.94
CA VAL A 9 -4.06 -1.95 14.76
C VAL A 9 -5.39 -1.67 14.03
N GLY A 10 -5.34 -0.80 13.02
CA GLY A 10 -6.40 -0.62 12.05
C GLY A 10 -6.64 -1.86 11.18
N ALA A 11 -7.28 -1.70 10.02
CA ALA A 11 -7.61 -2.82 9.14
C ALA A 11 -6.37 -3.65 8.74
N GLN A 12 -5.30 -3.00 8.29
CA GLN A 12 -4.08 -3.69 7.83
C GLN A 12 -3.27 -4.28 8.99
N GLY A 13 -2.99 -3.48 10.05
CA GLY A 13 -2.21 -3.95 11.20
C GLY A 13 -2.89 -5.09 11.94
N SER A 14 -4.23 -5.07 12.08
CA SER A 14 -4.97 -6.18 12.69
C SER A 14 -4.90 -7.46 11.85
N THR A 15 -4.92 -7.35 10.52
CA THR A 15 -4.76 -8.48 9.61
C THR A 15 -3.38 -9.12 9.75
N ILE A 16 -2.34 -8.29 9.81
CA ILE A 16 -0.96 -8.75 10.03
C ILE A 16 -0.83 -9.44 11.38
N ALA A 17 -1.35 -8.82 12.46
CA ALA A 17 -1.29 -9.41 13.81
C ALA A 17 -2.00 -10.76 13.87
N LYS A 18 -3.19 -10.90 13.26
CA LYS A 18 -3.93 -12.17 13.20
C LYS A 18 -3.12 -13.27 12.50
N ARG A 19 -2.54 -12.97 11.33
CA ARG A 19 -1.73 -13.96 10.60
C ARG A 19 -0.48 -14.35 11.37
N MET A 20 0.20 -13.39 12.00
CA MET A 20 1.39 -13.66 12.81
C MET A 20 1.08 -14.43 14.09
N ASN A 21 -0.14 -14.34 14.63
CA ASN A 21 -0.59 -15.15 15.77
C ASN A 21 -0.52 -16.65 15.48
N ASP A 22 -0.86 -17.04 14.27
CA ASP A 22 -0.85 -18.45 13.85
C ASP A 22 0.55 -18.92 13.42
N HIS A 23 1.50 -18.01 13.30
CA HIS A 23 2.83 -18.33 12.79
C HIS A 23 3.69 -19.02 13.87
N PRO A 24 4.29 -20.21 13.58
CA PRO A 24 5.01 -20.99 14.59
C PRO A 24 6.31 -20.32 15.10
N ALA A 25 6.95 -19.51 14.26
CA ALA A 25 8.17 -18.79 14.63
C ALA A 25 7.92 -17.53 15.47
N VAL A 26 6.66 -17.09 15.63
CA VAL A 26 6.27 -15.95 16.46
C VAL A 26 5.86 -16.42 17.85
N SER A 27 6.49 -15.86 18.89
CA SER A 27 6.19 -16.18 20.29
C SER A 27 5.30 -15.16 20.96
N GLU A 28 5.39 -13.90 20.55
CA GLU A 28 4.64 -12.80 21.17
C GLU A 28 4.35 -11.69 20.13
N ILE A 29 3.16 -11.09 20.26
CA ILE A 29 2.73 -9.94 19.48
C ILE A 29 2.30 -8.82 20.42
N ILE A 30 2.85 -7.63 20.26
CA ILE A 30 2.39 -6.43 20.96
C ILE A 30 1.48 -5.66 20.01
N CYS A 31 0.19 -5.60 20.31
CA CYS A 31 -0.79 -4.80 19.59
C CYS A 31 -0.82 -3.39 20.19
N ALA A 32 -0.19 -2.43 19.52
CA ALA A 32 -0.04 -1.07 20.02
C ALA A 32 -0.90 -0.09 19.18
N ASP A 33 -1.68 0.75 19.85
CA ASP A 33 -2.51 1.78 19.21
C ASP A 33 -2.72 2.97 20.14
N PHE A 34 -2.99 4.15 19.59
CA PHE A 34 -3.41 5.30 20.36
C PHE A 34 -4.78 5.04 21.01
N ASP A 35 -5.68 4.35 20.29
CA ASP A 35 -6.94 3.84 20.83
C ASP A 35 -6.69 2.54 21.66
N SER A 36 -6.61 2.71 22.95
CA SER A 36 -6.46 1.59 23.90
C SER A 36 -7.54 0.52 23.74
N LYS A 37 -8.77 0.90 23.35
CA LYS A 37 -9.87 -0.04 23.15
C LYS A 37 -9.59 -0.95 21.95
N ALA A 38 -9.18 -0.40 20.83
CA ALA A 38 -8.83 -1.16 19.62
C ALA A 38 -7.70 -2.18 19.92
N ALA A 39 -6.64 -1.73 20.61
CA ALA A 39 -5.53 -2.60 20.99
C ALA A 39 -6.00 -3.77 21.89
N HIS A 40 -6.85 -3.50 22.89
CA HIS A 40 -7.38 -4.53 23.79
C HIS A 40 -8.36 -5.49 23.08
N GLU A 41 -9.22 -5.01 22.22
CA GLU A 41 -10.17 -5.85 21.47
C GLU A 41 -9.42 -6.83 20.56
N LEU A 42 -8.43 -6.35 19.81
CA LEU A 42 -7.61 -7.21 18.99
C LEU A 42 -6.84 -8.24 19.82
N SER A 43 -6.11 -7.81 20.85
CA SER A 43 -5.27 -8.71 21.66
C SER A 43 -6.06 -9.83 22.34
N ARG A 44 -7.30 -9.58 22.76
CA ARG A 44 -8.17 -10.60 23.35
C ARG A 44 -8.60 -11.69 22.38
N SER A 45 -8.53 -11.43 21.10
CA SER A 45 -8.88 -12.39 20.04
C SER A 45 -7.69 -13.24 19.59
N LEU A 46 -6.50 -13.02 20.16
CA LEU A 46 -5.24 -13.63 19.75
C LEU A 46 -4.55 -14.29 20.94
N ASP A 47 -4.04 -15.51 20.76
CA ASP A 47 -3.44 -16.30 21.86
C ASP A 47 -2.06 -15.78 22.29
N LYS A 48 -1.32 -15.13 21.36
CA LYS A 48 0.05 -14.65 21.58
C LYS A 48 0.14 -13.14 21.79
N ALA A 49 -1.00 -12.43 21.87
CA ALA A 49 -0.98 -10.98 21.82
C ALA A 49 -1.15 -10.31 23.18
N LYS A 50 -0.50 -9.16 23.33
CA LYS A 50 -0.67 -8.20 24.43
C LYS A 50 -1.12 -6.86 23.86
N ALA A 51 -1.98 -6.14 24.58
CA ALA A 51 -2.39 -4.79 24.25
C ALA A 51 -1.44 -3.76 24.86
N LEU A 52 -1.17 -2.69 24.11
CA LEU A 52 -0.43 -1.54 24.59
C LEU A 52 -1.08 -0.26 24.05
N GLN A 53 -1.41 0.70 24.93
CA GLN A 53 -1.74 2.04 24.49
C GLN A 53 -0.46 2.80 24.16
N LEU A 54 -0.35 3.35 22.94
CA LEU A 54 0.85 4.00 22.46
C LEU A 54 0.52 5.30 21.72
N ASP A 55 1.09 6.40 22.18
CA ASP A 55 1.18 7.64 21.39
C ASP A 55 2.52 7.66 20.65
N ALA A 56 2.47 7.40 19.35
CA ALA A 56 3.64 7.32 18.49
C ALA A 56 4.23 8.67 18.06
N ARG A 57 3.62 9.80 18.46
CA ARG A 57 4.17 11.14 18.19
C ARG A 57 5.47 11.43 18.95
N ASP A 58 5.73 10.71 20.01
CA ASP A 58 7.00 10.78 20.75
C ASP A 58 7.80 9.49 20.50
N VAL A 59 8.95 9.62 19.85
CA VAL A 59 9.86 8.52 19.55
C VAL A 59 10.28 7.73 20.80
N ASN A 60 10.42 8.38 21.96
CA ASN A 60 10.79 7.70 23.20
C ASN A 60 9.70 6.74 23.68
N ASN A 61 8.43 7.07 23.45
CA ASN A 61 7.32 6.16 23.73
C ASN A 61 7.41 4.90 22.84
N VAL A 62 7.72 5.10 21.54
CA VAL A 62 7.87 3.99 20.59
C VAL A 62 9.09 3.13 20.96
N ILE A 63 10.23 3.73 21.28
CA ILE A 63 11.43 3.02 21.74
C ILE A 63 11.09 2.14 22.95
N LYS A 64 10.46 2.70 23.98
CA LYS A 64 10.10 1.97 25.18
C LYS A 64 9.10 0.83 24.89
N ALA A 65 8.14 1.07 24.01
CA ALA A 65 7.15 0.07 23.62
C ALA A 65 7.75 -1.10 22.83
N ALA A 66 8.80 -0.85 22.05
CA ALA A 66 9.44 -1.84 21.18
C ALA A 66 10.69 -2.49 21.81
N GLU A 67 11.03 -2.19 23.07
CA GLU A 67 12.16 -2.83 23.75
C GLU A 67 12.04 -4.36 23.73
N GLY A 68 13.07 -5.05 23.21
CA GLY A 68 13.12 -6.50 23.11
C GLY A 68 12.32 -7.10 21.95
N CYS A 69 11.73 -6.29 21.08
CA CYS A 69 11.12 -6.78 19.84
C CYS A 69 12.17 -7.07 18.77
N ASP A 70 11.95 -8.10 17.98
CA ASP A 70 12.76 -8.45 16.80
C ASP A 70 12.33 -7.67 15.56
N LEU A 71 11.04 -7.29 15.48
CA LEU A 71 10.45 -6.65 14.33
C LEU A 71 9.38 -5.62 14.73
N ILE A 72 9.44 -4.44 14.15
CA ILE A 72 8.40 -3.42 14.25
C ILE A 72 7.64 -3.37 12.92
N VAL A 73 6.33 -3.60 12.99
CA VAL A 73 5.40 -3.41 11.87
C VAL A 73 4.68 -2.08 12.09
N ASN A 74 4.86 -1.16 11.15
CA ASN A 74 4.25 0.16 11.21
C ASN A 74 2.99 0.20 10.33
N GLY A 75 1.83 0.22 10.95
CA GLY A 75 0.51 0.36 10.33
C GLY A 75 -0.10 1.75 10.52
N LEU A 76 0.72 2.75 10.88
CA LEU A 76 0.32 4.14 11.06
C LEU A 76 0.37 4.92 9.73
N PRO A 77 -0.23 6.12 9.66
CA PRO A 77 -0.06 7.05 8.55
C PRO A 77 1.40 7.45 8.28
N LEU A 78 1.67 7.92 7.07
CA LEU A 78 3.02 8.15 6.51
C LEU A 78 3.92 9.05 7.36
N GLU A 79 3.34 10.04 8.02
CA GLU A 79 4.05 11.00 8.88
C GLU A 79 4.74 10.35 10.09
N PHE A 80 4.38 9.13 10.45
CA PHE A 80 5.01 8.39 11.55
C PHE A 80 6.20 7.53 11.11
N ASN A 81 6.42 7.33 9.82
CA ASN A 81 7.38 6.34 9.33
C ASN A 81 8.80 6.61 9.85
N LEU A 82 9.31 7.83 9.73
CA LEU A 82 10.66 8.14 10.20
C LEU A 82 10.79 8.04 11.73
N ILE A 83 9.76 8.41 12.47
CA ILE A 83 9.72 8.27 13.94
C ILE A 83 9.85 6.79 14.34
N VAL A 84 9.09 5.93 13.67
CA VAL A 84 9.08 4.48 13.96
C VAL A 84 10.37 3.80 13.47
N MET A 85 10.92 4.22 12.32
CA MET A 85 12.23 3.75 11.85
C MET A 85 13.37 4.13 12.81
N GLU A 86 13.34 5.35 13.37
CA GLU A 86 14.32 5.77 14.39
C GLU A 86 14.23 4.90 15.64
N ALA A 87 13.01 4.60 16.09
CA ALA A 87 12.81 3.69 17.20
C ALA A 87 13.32 2.27 16.89
N ALA A 88 13.08 1.75 15.67
CA ALA A 88 13.59 0.45 15.25
C ALA A 88 15.13 0.36 15.33
N LEU A 89 15.83 1.39 14.84
CA LEU A 89 17.27 1.48 14.97
C LEU A 89 17.74 1.56 16.42
N ALA A 90 17.00 2.26 17.29
CA ALA A 90 17.36 2.43 18.69
C ALA A 90 17.23 1.12 19.48
N VAL A 91 16.18 0.33 19.24
CA VAL A 91 15.93 -0.95 19.93
C VAL A 91 16.57 -2.17 19.23
N HIS A 92 17.25 -1.96 18.11
CA HIS A 92 17.87 -3.03 17.32
C HIS A 92 16.86 -4.03 16.71
N ALA A 93 15.72 -3.53 16.25
CA ALA A 93 14.68 -4.30 15.59
C ALA A 93 14.68 -4.07 14.08
N SER A 94 14.28 -5.07 13.30
CA SER A 94 13.92 -4.89 11.89
C SER A 94 12.63 -4.09 11.75
N TYR A 95 12.36 -3.56 10.57
CA TYR A 95 11.24 -2.64 10.32
C TYR A 95 10.45 -3.03 9.07
N LEU A 96 9.14 -2.79 9.10
CA LEU A 96 8.30 -2.89 7.91
C LEU A 96 7.17 -1.86 7.99
N ASP A 97 6.88 -1.20 6.86
CA ASP A 97 5.66 -0.43 6.61
C ASP A 97 4.99 -0.81 5.29
N MET A 98 3.81 -0.25 5.03
CA MET A 98 3.02 -0.52 3.83
C MET A 98 2.95 0.64 2.86
N ALA A 99 3.55 1.79 3.19
CA ALA A 99 3.66 2.95 2.32
C ALA A 99 4.89 3.77 2.74
N GLY A 100 5.61 4.33 1.78
CA GLY A 100 6.84 5.06 2.06
C GLY A 100 6.64 6.41 2.77
N PRO A 101 7.68 6.98 3.34
CA PRO A 101 7.60 8.24 4.05
C PRO A 101 7.41 9.41 3.08
N MET A 102 6.57 10.36 3.47
CA MET A 102 6.47 11.65 2.81
C MET A 102 6.88 12.76 3.77
N GLU A 103 8.03 13.34 3.54
CA GLU A 103 8.55 14.45 4.30
C GLU A 103 8.24 15.79 3.64
N SER A 104 8.35 16.89 4.38
CA SER A 104 8.14 18.25 3.87
C SER A 104 9.07 18.66 2.72
N ILE A 105 10.15 17.91 2.48
CA ILE A 105 11.09 18.08 1.36
C ILE A 105 10.53 17.60 0.02
N GLY A 106 9.39 16.92 0.03
CA GLY A 106 8.71 16.37 -1.13
C GLY A 106 8.95 14.87 -1.34
N PHE A 107 8.03 14.23 -2.05
CA PHE A 107 7.93 12.77 -2.14
C PHE A 107 9.18 12.10 -2.75
N VAL A 108 9.67 12.61 -3.89
CA VAL A 108 10.88 12.08 -4.54
C VAL A 108 12.11 12.24 -3.66
N GLU A 109 12.25 13.40 -3.01
CA GLU A 109 13.42 13.67 -2.15
C GLU A 109 13.36 12.84 -0.86
N SER A 110 12.16 12.56 -0.33
CA SER A 110 11.99 11.65 0.79
C SER A 110 12.50 10.25 0.46
N TYR A 111 12.15 9.71 -0.72
CA TYR A 111 12.67 8.41 -1.16
C TYR A 111 14.19 8.41 -1.41
N LYS A 112 14.75 9.48 -1.98
CA LYS A 112 16.21 9.61 -2.09
C LYS A 112 16.89 9.55 -0.73
N LEU A 113 16.30 10.22 0.27
CA LEU A 113 16.81 10.24 1.64
C LEU A 113 16.80 8.82 2.24
N ILE A 114 15.70 8.08 2.12
CA ILE A 114 15.64 6.72 2.67
C ILE A 114 16.56 5.74 1.95
N PHE A 115 16.73 5.84 0.64
CA PHE A 115 17.65 4.99 -0.12
C PHE A 115 19.14 5.28 0.12
N SER A 116 19.47 6.47 0.59
CA SER A 116 20.86 6.85 0.90
C SER A 116 21.17 6.74 2.39
N GLU A 117 20.53 7.56 3.22
CA GLU A 117 20.88 7.67 4.64
C GLU A 117 20.28 6.54 5.47
N TRP A 118 18.98 6.24 5.29
CA TRP A 118 18.33 5.22 6.11
C TRP A 118 18.76 3.82 5.72
N HIS A 119 18.97 3.55 4.44
CA HIS A 119 19.56 2.27 4.00
C HIS A 119 20.88 2.00 4.74
N LYS A 120 21.77 2.99 4.75
CA LYS A 120 23.06 2.88 5.42
C LYS A 120 22.94 2.69 6.94
N LYS A 121 22.02 3.41 7.60
CA LYS A 121 21.79 3.27 9.04
C LYS A 121 21.35 1.84 9.42
N PHE A 122 20.43 1.24 8.63
CA PHE A 122 19.99 -0.14 8.84
C PHE A 122 21.09 -1.16 8.52
N GLU A 123 21.83 -0.94 7.43
CA GLU A 123 22.96 -1.79 7.03
C GLU A 123 24.05 -1.82 8.12
N GLU A 124 24.50 -0.66 8.62
CA GLU A 124 25.50 -0.54 9.68
C GLU A 124 25.09 -1.21 11.01
N LYS A 125 23.79 -1.29 11.27
CA LYS A 125 23.22 -1.99 12.42
C LYS A 125 23.00 -3.48 12.17
N GLY A 126 23.19 -3.98 10.94
CA GLY A 126 22.90 -5.35 10.58
C GLY A 126 21.40 -5.67 10.60
N LEU A 127 20.54 -4.67 10.39
CA LEU A 127 19.08 -4.77 10.42
C LEU A 127 18.51 -4.70 9.00
N THR A 128 17.27 -5.14 8.85
CA THR A 128 16.51 -5.06 7.61
C THR A 128 15.30 -4.15 7.80
N ALA A 129 15.12 -3.19 6.90
CA ALA A 129 13.89 -2.41 6.79
C ALA A 129 13.25 -2.68 5.42
N LEU A 130 11.96 -2.96 5.41
CA LEU A 130 11.16 -3.07 4.20
C LEU A 130 10.12 -1.95 4.18
N VAL A 131 10.08 -1.20 3.10
CA VAL A 131 9.23 -0.01 2.95
C VAL A 131 8.29 -0.20 1.77
N GLY A 132 7.03 0.22 1.91
CA GLY A 132 6.03 0.09 0.87
C GLY A 132 5.61 -1.36 0.62
N CYS A 133 5.30 -2.10 1.68
CA CYS A 133 5.02 -3.54 1.64
C CYS A 133 3.52 -3.85 1.84
N GLY A 134 2.68 -3.34 0.96
CA GLY A 134 1.25 -3.61 0.85
C GLY A 134 0.87 -4.34 -0.43
N SER A 135 -0.29 -4.02 -0.98
CA SER A 135 -0.69 -4.48 -2.32
C SER A 135 -0.11 -3.57 -3.41
N SER A 136 -0.24 -2.27 -3.23
CA SER A 136 0.31 -1.19 -4.04
C SER A 136 0.51 0.01 -3.10
N PRO A 137 1.74 0.38 -2.83
CA PRO A 137 3.00 -0.30 -3.16
C PRO A 137 3.14 -1.67 -2.48
N GLY A 138 3.92 -2.54 -3.10
CA GLY A 138 4.20 -3.87 -2.56
C GLY A 138 4.08 -4.98 -3.60
N LEU A 139 2.96 -5.67 -3.67
CA LEU A 139 2.73 -6.74 -4.65
C LEU A 139 2.87 -6.22 -6.09
N ALA A 140 2.39 -5.01 -6.39
CA ALA A 140 2.59 -4.36 -7.70
C ALA A 140 4.06 -4.30 -8.11
N ASN A 141 4.93 -3.90 -7.17
CA ASN A 141 6.37 -3.78 -7.39
C ASN A 141 7.03 -5.15 -7.62
N VAL A 142 6.59 -6.17 -6.87
CA VAL A 142 7.06 -7.56 -7.05
C VAL A 142 6.70 -8.07 -8.44
N ILE A 143 5.47 -7.84 -8.92
CA ILE A 143 4.99 -8.24 -10.25
C ILE A 143 5.77 -7.49 -11.33
N ALA A 144 5.91 -6.17 -11.20
CA ALA A 144 6.67 -5.36 -12.15
C ALA A 144 8.10 -5.88 -12.31
N ARG A 145 8.79 -6.13 -11.19
CA ARG A 145 10.14 -6.68 -11.22
C ARG A 145 10.20 -8.07 -11.84
N GLU A 146 9.25 -8.96 -11.54
CA GLU A 146 9.19 -10.29 -12.12
C GLU A 146 9.00 -10.25 -13.64
N SER A 147 8.15 -9.34 -14.13
CA SER A 147 7.93 -9.10 -15.57
C SER A 147 9.18 -8.52 -16.25
N VAL A 148 9.83 -7.54 -15.64
CA VAL A 148 11.07 -6.92 -16.16
C VAL A 148 12.21 -7.94 -16.25
N ASP A 149 12.35 -8.83 -15.28
CA ASP A 149 13.42 -9.85 -15.31
C ASP A 149 13.32 -10.80 -16.51
N LYS A 150 12.13 -10.96 -17.12
CA LYS A 150 11.88 -11.78 -18.33
C LYS A 150 12.21 -11.08 -19.65
N MET A 151 12.50 -9.78 -19.62
CA MET A 151 12.86 -8.95 -20.79
C MET A 151 14.36 -8.71 -20.85
N ASP A 152 14.89 -8.28 -22.00
CA ASP A 152 16.26 -7.78 -22.14
C ASP A 152 16.34 -6.30 -21.69
N THR A 153 15.36 -5.50 -22.12
CA THR A 153 15.18 -4.09 -21.72
C THR A 153 13.71 -3.82 -21.39
N CYS A 154 13.46 -2.89 -20.49
CA CYS A 154 12.12 -2.40 -20.18
C CYS A 154 12.01 -0.92 -20.53
N ASP A 155 10.99 -0.53 -21.27
CA ASP A 155 10.75 0.87 -21.65
C ASP A 155 9.67 1.51 -20.78
N THR A 156 8.61 0.75 -20.45
CA THR A 156 7.43 1.27 -19.74
C THR A 156 6.91 0.28 -18.71
N ILE A 157 6.53 0.77 -17.54
CA ILE A 157 5.72 0.05 -16.54
C ILE A 157 4.46 0.86 -16.29
N GLY A 158 3.30 0.23 -16.44
CA GLY A 158 1.99 0.80 -16.09
C GLY A 158 1.33 -0.02 -15.00
N ILE A 159 0.85 0.65 -13.97
CA ILE A 159 0.07 0.03 -12.89
C ILE A 159 -1.33 0.60 -12.96
N PHE A 160 -2.33 -0.28 -13.02
CA PHE A 160 -3.72 0.08 -13.23
C PHE A 160 -4.59 -0.65 -12.21
N VAL A 161 -5.17 0.11 -11.29
CA VAL A 161 -6.07 -0.41 -10.26
C VAL A 161 -7.46 0.13 -10.50
N TYR A 162 -8.41 -0.74 -10.77
CA TYR A 162 -9.82 -0.42 -10.89
C TYR A 162 -10.61 -1.10 -9.78
N GLU A 163 -11.22 -0.31 -8.91
CA GLU A 163 -12.02 -0.76 -7.78
C GLU A 163 -13.47 -0.30 -7.95
N GLY A 164 -14.29 -1.15 -8.55
CA GLY A 164 -15.70 -0.88 -8.82
C GLY A 164 -16.62 -1.60 -7.85
N VAL A 165 -16.78 -1.08 -6.64
CA VAL A 165 -17.68 -1.64 -5.63
C VAL A 165 -18.74 -0.60 -5.27
N TRP A 166 -19.96 -0.82 -5.74
CA TRP A 166 -21.13 0.01 -5.45
C TRP A 166 -22.11 -0.75 -4.58
N THR A 167 -22.57 -0.11 -3.53
CA THR A 167 -23.48 -0.68 -2.54
C THR A 167 -24.72 0.21 -2.37
N GLU A 168 -25.85 -0.34 -1.89
CA GLU A 168 -27.06 0.44 -1.58
C GLU A 168 -26.79 1.55 -0.57
N ARG A 169 -25.94 1.28 0.43
CA ARG A 169 -25.39 2.32 1.31
C ARG A 169 -24.28 3.05 0.57
N PHE A 170 -24.32 4.38 0.55
CA PHE A 170 -23.27 5.19 -0.05
C PHE A 170 -21.93 4.98 0.65
N THR A 171 -21.03 4.25 0.01
CA THR A 171 -19.67 3.91 0.49
C THR A 171 -18.69 4.27 -0.62
N PRO A 172 -18.24 5.56 -0.68
CA PRO A 172 -17.44 6.04 -1.80
C PRO A 172 -16.02 5.45 -1.81
N PHE A 173 -15.49 5.08 -0.65
CA PHE A 173 -14.14 4.51 -0.50
C PHE A 173 -14.12 3.38 0.53
N TRP A 174 -13.27 2.40 0.28
CA TRP A 174 -13.02 1.25 1.17
C TRP A 174 -11.72 1.41 1.98
N TRP A 175 -10.96 2.50 1.74
CA TRP A 175 -9.84 2.96 2.56
C TRP A 175 -10.07 4.41 3.00
N SER A 176 -9.09 5.04 3.69
CA SER A 176 -9.24 6.38 4.22
C SER A 176 -9.70 7.39 3.15
N PRO A 177 -10.87 8.04 3.29
CA PRO A 177 -11.31 9.09 2.38
C PRO A 177 -10.33 10.27 2.29
N GLU A 178 -9.62 10.58 3.39
CA GLU A 178 -8.60 11.62 3.42
C GLU A 178 -7.44 11.28 2.48
N VAL A 179 -6.93 10.05 2.55
CA VAL A 179 -5.89 9.56 1.65
C VAL A 179 -6.41 9.51 0.22
N ALA A 180 -7.58 8.92 -0.02
CA ALA A 180 -8.17 8.78 -1.36
C ALA A 180 -8.37 10.14 -2.05
N PHE A 181 -8.90 11.14 -1.35
CA PHE A 181 -9.04 12.48 -1.91
C PHE A 181 -7.69 13.17 -2.11
N GLY A 182 -6.74 13.00 -1.17
CA GLY A 182 -5.39 13.54 -1.28
C GLY A 182 -4.68 13.03 -2.54
N ASP A 183 -4.61 11.73 -2.71
CA ASP A 183 -3.91 11.06 -3.82
C ASP A 183 -4.50 11.43 -5.20
N MET A 184 -5.80 11.75 -5.28
CA MET A 184 -6.45 12.17 -6.52
C MET A 184 -6.44 13.68 -6.74
N ALA A 185 -6.48 14.51 -5.68
CA ALA A 185 -6.70 15.95 -5.76
C ALA A 185 -5.43 16.79 -5.67
N PHE A 186 -4.31 16.22 -5.26
CA PHE A 186 -3.03 16.90 -5.24
C PHE A 186 -2.24 16.65 -6.53
N LYS A 187 -0.99 17.08 -6.60
CA LYS A 187 -0.13 16.84 -7.75
C LYS A 187 0.23 15.37 -7.82
N THR A 188 -0.05 14.74 -8.94
CA THR A 188 0.35 13.36 -9.19
C THR A 188 1.76 13.27 -9.74
N PHE A 189 2.46 12.20 -9.41
CA PHE A 189 3.82 11.92 -9.88
C PHE A 189 3.81 10.80 -10.91
N ARG A 190 4.68 10.93 -11.90
CA ARG A 190 5.06 9.84 -12.81
C ARG A 190 6.53 9.93 -13.16
N TYR A 191 7.07 8.85 -13.65
CA TYR A 191 8.40 8.84 -14.24
C TYR A 191 8.25 8.82 -15.76
N GLU A 192 8.75 9.82 -16.45
CA GLU A 192 8.61 9.98 -17.90
C GLU A 192 9.92 10.38 -18.53
N ASN A 193 10.33 9.64 -19.58
CA ASN A 193 11.58 9.88 -20.32
C ASN A 193 12.81 9.97 -19.41
N GLY A 194 12.86 9.17 -18.35
CA GLY A 194 13.98 9.13 -17.41
C GLY A 194 13.96 10.22 -16.35
N ALA A 195 12.86 10.93 -16.14
CA ALA A 195 12.73 11.98 -15.14
C ALA A 195 11.40 11.92 -14.39
N HIS A 196 11.43 12.28 -13.09
CA HIS A 196 10.20 12.48 -12.33
C HIS A 196 9.54 13.79 -12.76
N VAL A 197 8.27 13.71 -13.11
CA VAL A 197 7.42 14.84 -13.51
C VAL A 197 6.14 14.84 -12.70
N THR A 198 5.53 16.02 -12.58
CA THR A 198 4.26 16.18 -11.87
C THR A 198 3.20 16.73 -12.80
N ASP A 199 1.97 16.28 -12.62
CA ASP A 199 0.81 16.77 -13.35
C ASP A 199 -0.24 17.38 -12.42
N ARG A 200 -1.17 18.06 -13.04
CA ARG A 200 -2.37 18.53 -12.34
C ARG A 200 -3.34 17.35 -12.15
N PRO A 201 -4.08 17.30 -11.05
CA PRO A 201 -5.11 16.30 -10.85
C PRO A 201 -6.06 16.17 -12.04
N PHE A 202 -6.45 14.95 -12.37
CA PHE A 202 -7.39 14.60 -13.43
C PHE A 202 -7.02 15.09 -14.84
N SER A 203 -5.75 15.44 -15.09
CA SER A 203 -5.32 16.05 -16.37
C SER A 203 -5.10 15.04 -17.49
N ARG A 204 -4.91 13.74 -17.17
CA ARG A 204 -4.53 12.68 -18.12
C ARG A 204 -5.42 11.43 -17.98
N PRO A 205 -6.75 11.55 -18.09
CA PRO A 205 -7.60 10.38 -18.05
C PRO A 205 -7.35 9.50 -19.28
N VAL A 206 -7.42 8.18 -19.08
CA VAL A 206 -7.39 7.18 -20.16
C VAL A 206 -8.62 6.29 -20.07
N MET A 207 -9.08 5.81 -21.23
CA MET A 207 -10.11 4.77 -21.32
C MET A 207 -9.39 3.45 -21.55
N MET A 208 -9.69 2.44 -20.73
CA MET A 208 -9.04 1.14 -20.78
C MET A 208 -10.07 0.01 -20.78
N LYS A 209 -9.80 -1.00 -21.59
CA LYS A 209 -10.45 -2.31 -21.47
C LYS A 209 -9.63 -3.15 -20.51
N LEU A 210 -10.21 -3.49 -19.39
CA LEU A 210 -9.59 -4.35 -18.38
C LEU A 210 -10.25 -5.73 -18.39
N ARG A 211 -9.48 -6.76 -18.07
CA ARG A 211 -9.98 -8.15 -18.00
C ARG A 211 -11.08 -8.26 -16.94
N GLY A 212 -12.15 -8.95 -17.27
CA GLY A 212 -13.29 -9.14 -16.37
C GLY A 212 -14.32 -8.00 -16.36
N ILE A 213 -14.07 -6.91 -17.11
CA ILE A 213 -14.97 -5.76 -17.23
C ILE A 213 -15.40 -5.61 -18.69
N ASP A 214 -16.73 -5.69 -18.94
CA ASP A 214 -17.27 -5.76 -20.31
C ASP A 214 -17.29 -4.43 -21.09
N ARG A 215 -16.95 -3.33 -20.42
CA ARG A 215 -16.84 -1.98 -21.01
C ARG A 215 -15.44 -1.42 -20.86
N GLU A 216 -15.14 -0.34 -21.58
CA GLU A 216 -13.99 0.50 -21.25
C GLU A 216 -14.28 1.28 -19.97
N VAL A 217 -13.29 1.37 -19.10
CA VAL A 217 -13.34 2.11 -17.85
C VAL A 217 -12.38 3.29 -17.87
N ARG A 218 -12.81 4.34 -17.20
CA ARG A 218 -12.01 5.56 -17.09
C ARG A 218 -11.03 5.41 -15.93
N MET A 219 -9.75 5.65 -16.21
CA MET A 219 -8.66 5.64 -15.25
C MET A 219 -8.04 7.05 -15.19
N VAL A 220 -7.67 7.50 -14.01
CA VAL A 220 -7.06 8.82 -13.76
C VAL A 220 -5.71 8.65 -13.10
N ASP A 221 -4.87 9.67 -13.23
CA ASP A 221 -3.62 9.72 -12.47
C ASP A 221 -3.95 9.77 -10.97
N HIS A 222 -3.14 9.07 -10.20
CA HIS A 222 -3.25 8.95 -8.76
C HIS A 222 -1.84 9.09 -8.17
N GLU A 223 -1.66 9.86 -7.11
CA GLU A 223 -0.38 9.93 -6.42
C GLU A 223 -0.06 8.57 -5.81
N HIS A 224 1.12 8.03 -6.13
CA HIS A 224 1.51 6.72 -5.66
C HIS A 224 3.03 6.56 -5.61
N ASP A 225 3.50 5.59 -4.82
CA ASP A 225 4.93 5.35 -4.55
C ASP A 225 5.68 4.80 -5.76
N GLU A 226 5.05 3.93 -6.55
CA GLU A 226 5.73 3.14 -7.59
C GLU A 226 6.39 3.98 -8.67
N PRO A 227 5.76 5.05 -9.22
CA PRO A 227 6.46 5.91 -10.17
C PRO A 227 7.73 6.55 -9.58
N VAL A 228 7.74 6.79 -8.26
CA VAL A 228 8.89 7.39 -7.59
C VAL A 228 9.98 6.36 -7.35
N THR A 229 9.65 5.25 -6.70
CA THR A 229 10.64 4.21 -6.32
C THR A 229 11.23 3.54 -7.54
N MET A 230 10.38 3.13 -8.50
CA MET A 230 10.83 2.50 -9.74
C MET A 230 11.65 3.44 -10.61
N GLY A 231 11.30 4.73 -10.66
CA GLY A 231 12.10 5.74 -11.36
C GLY A 231 13.48 5.93 -10.76
N LEU A 232 13.59 5.97 -9.42
CA LEU A 232 14.87 6.06 -8.71
C LEU A 232 15.74 4.79 -8.86
N LEU A 233 15.12 3.65 -9.13
CA LEU A 233 15.77 2.35 -9.29
C LEU A 233 15.84 1.86 -10.74
N ALA A 234 15.44 2.70 -11.71
CA ALA A 234 15.33 2.36 -13.13
C ALA A 234 16.56 1.63 -13.68
N ASP A 235 17.73 2.22 -13.51
CA ASP A 235 18.99 1.64 -14.00
C ASP A 235 19.54 0.51 -13.13
N LYS A 236 19.13 0.45 -11.87
CA LYS A 236 19.69 -0.52 -10.92
C LYS A 236 19.03 -1.89 -11.02
N VAL A 237 17.70 -1.91 -11.11
CA VAL A 237 16.94 -3.17 -11.02
C VAL A 237 15.84 -3.33 -12.08
N LEU A 238 15.52 -2.27 -12.85
CA LEU A 238 14.42 -2.27 -13.82
C LEU A 238 14.88 -2.11 -15.28
N LYS A 239 16.12 -2.50 -15.57
CA LYS A 239 16.70 -2.59 -16.93
C LYS A 239 16.56 -1.30 -17.75
N GLY A 240 16.67 -0.14 -17.09
CA GLY A 240 16.66 1.17 -17.72
C GLY A 240 15.26 1.66 -18.12
N VAL A 241 14.22 1.26 -17.37
CA VAL A 241 12.85 1.75 -17.59
C VAL A 241 12.84 3.27 -17.70
N LYS A 242 12.07 3.78 -18.68
CA LYS A 242 12.01 5.21 -18.96
C LYS A 242 10.70 5.84 -18.52
N ASN A 243 9.64 5.02 -18.43
CA ASN A 243 8.33 5.51 -18.10
C ASN A 243 7.68 4.60 -17.04
N VAL A 244 7.18 5.19 -15.95
CA VAL A 244 6.36 4.51 -14.95
C VAL A 244 5.15 5.37 -14.64
N ASP A 245 3.97 4.78 -14.75
CA ASP A 245 2.69 5.47 -14.54
C ASP A 245 1.79 4.64 -13.61
N PHE A 246 1.07 5.31 -12.73
CA PHE A 246 0.06 4.70 -11.89
C PHE A 246 -1.29 5.34 -12.19
N LYS A 247 -2.32 4.51 -12.39
CA LYS A 247 -3.67 4.99 -12.64
C LYS A 247 -4.69 4.23 -11.82
N TYR A 248 -5.63 4.99 -11.29
CA TYR A 248 -6.74 4.49 -10.51
C TYR A 248 -8.08 4.76 -11.19
N GLY A 249 -9.02 3.87 -11.01
CA GLY A 249 -10.39 4.01 -11.49
C GLY A 249 -11.39 3.31 -10.59
N GLY A 250 -12.67 3.60 -10.78
CA GLY A 250 -13.75 2.93 -10.07
C GLY A 250 -14.58 3.85 -9.17
N SER A 251 -15.14 3.30 -8.10
CA SER A 251 -15.99 4.04 -7.18
C SER A 251 -15.20 5.18 -6.52
N GLY A 252 -15.86 6.32 -6.32
CA GLY A 252 -15.25 7.51 -5.72
C GLY A 252 -14.50 8.44 -6.68
N VAL A 253 -13.97 7.97 -7.82
CA VAL A 253 -13.20 8.79 -8.77
C VAL A 253 -13.99 9.96 -9.34
N GLU A 254 -15.23 9.69 -9.80
CA GLU A 254 -16.09 10.74 -10.35
C GLU A 254 -16.51 11.75 -9.28
N LEU A 255 -16.77 11.28 -8.08
CA LEU A 255 -17.05 12.13 -6.92
C LEU A 255 -15.85 13.06 -6.64
N ALA A 256 -14.66 12.49 -6.55
CA ALA A 256 -13.43 13.25 -6.28
C ALA A 256 -13.19 14.31 -7.36
N GLU A 257 -13.38 13.98 -8.64
CA GLU A 257 -13.20 14.93 -9.73
C GLU A 257 -14.20 16.08 -9.69
N VAL A 258 -15.47 15.81 -9.39
CA VAL A 258 -16.50 16.86 -9.24
C VAL A 258 -16.15 17.78 -8.07
N LEU A 259 -15.81 17.22 -6.91
CA LEU A 259 -15.44 17.99 -5.72
C LEU A 259 -14.17 18.82 -5.99
N TYR A 260 -13.16 18.24 -6.67
CA TYR A 260 -11.96 18.96 -7.08
C TYR A 260 -12.27 20.15 -8.00
N LYS A 261 -13.06 19.95 -9.05
CA LYS A 261 -13.46 21.02 -9.99
C LYS A 261 -14.27 22.13 -9.33
N MET A 262 -15.00 21.82 -8.25
CA MET A 262 -15.73 22.80 -7.45
C MET A 262 -14.83 23.54 -6.43
N GLY A 263 -13.55 23.14 -6.29
CA GLY A 263 -12.63 23.67 -5.26
C GLY A 263 -12.91 23.15 -3.86
N LEU A 264 -13.74 22.11 -3.71
CA LEU A 264 -14.11 21.53 -2.42
C LEU A 264 -13.02 20.63 -1.83
N LEU A 265 -12.03 20.21 -2.61
CA LEU A 265 -10.84 19.48 -2.14
C LEU A 265 -9.64 20.41 -1.93
N SER A 266 -9.84 21.75 -1.90
CA SER A 266 -8.77 22.69 -1.57
C SER A 266 -8.47 22.69 -0.09
N THR A 267 -7.17 22.76 0.24
CA THR A 267 -6.66 23.00 1.60
C THR A 267 -6.50 24.49 1.93
N ASP A 268 -6.73 25.38 0.96
CA ASP A 268 -6.70 26.82 1.17
C ASP A 268 -7.92 27.28 1.94
N VAL A 269 -7.71 28.19 2.90
CA VAL A 269 -8.82 28.77 3.69
C VAL A 269 -9.68 29.66 2.82
N VAL A 270 -10.98 29.40 2.79
CA VAL A 270 -11.99 30.27 2.16
C VAL A 270 -12.87 30.92 3.24
N THR A 271 -13.43 32.08 2.93
CA THR A 271 -14.38 32.77 3.84
C THR A 271 -15.78 32.60 3.30
N VAL A 272 -16.66 31.96 4.07
CA VAL A 272 -18.09 31.83 3.77
C VAL A 272 -18.86 32.66 4.78
N LYS A 273 -19.43 33.76 4.29
CA LYS A 273 -19.96 34.84 5.16
C LYS A 273 -18.86 35.34 6.11
N ASP A 274 -19.00 35.11 7.42
CA ASP A 274 -18.02 35.54 8.43
C ASP A 274 -17.19 34.38 9.01
N THR A 275 -17.30 33.19 8.43
CA THR A 275 -16.61 31.99 8.93
C THR A 275 -15.49 31.57 7.97
N ARG A 276 -14.30 31.32 8.52
CA ARG A 276 -13.16 30.77 7.79
C ARG A 276 -13.28 29.25 7.79
N ILE A 277 -13.18 28.63 6.61
CA ILE A 277 -13.35 27.20 6.41
C ILE A 277 -12.23 26.70 5.50
N VAL A 278 -11.66 25.53 5.79
CA VAL A 278 -10.90 24.74 4.84
C VAL A 278 -11.91 23.82 4.13
N PRO A 279 -12.11 23.95 2.81
CA PRO A 279 -13.14 23.17 2.11
C PRO A 279 -12.97 21.67 2.28
N MET A 280 -11.75 21.16 2.17
CA MET A 280 -11.44 19.73 2.32
C MET A 280 -11.83 19.20 3.71
N ASP A 281 -11.59 19.94 4.78
CA ASP A 281 -11.98 19.54 6.14
C ASP A 281 -13.50 19.36 6.26
N LEU A 282 -14.26 20.23 5.59
CA LEU A 282 -15.71 20.11 5.57
C LEU A 282 -16.16 18.87 4.78
N VAL A 283 -15.56 18.62 3.63
CA VAL A 283 -15.85 17.41 2.82
C VAL A 283 -15.56 16.16 3.63
N LEU A 284 -14.38 16.07 4.23
CA LEU A 284 -13.97 14.91 5.05
C LEU A 284 -14.90 14.72 6.26
N LYS A 285 -15.36 15.81 6.88
CA LYS A 285 -16.31 15.73 7.99
C LYS A 285 -17.67 15.17 7.59
N LEU A 286 -18.11 15.39 6.35
CA LEU A 286 -19.40 14.96 5.83
C LEU A 286 -19.32 13.61 5.06
N CYS A 287 -18.15 13.24 4.57
CA CYS A 287 -17.92 11.99 3.88
C CYS A 287 -18.12 10.82 4.86
N PRO A 288 -18.86 9.77 4.47
CA PRO A 288 -18.87 8.53 5.24
C PRO A 288 -17.45 7.98 5.42
N PRO A 289 -17.07 7.56 6.64
CA PRO A 289 -15.79 6.92 6.85
C PRO A 289 -15.73 5.58 6.13
N ALA A 290 -14.54 5.14 5.76
CA ALA A 290 -14.34 3.76 5.29
C ALA A 290 -14.74 2.78 6.39
N PRO A 291 -15.45 1.68 6.05
CA PRO A 291 -15.84 0.67 7.02
C PRO A 291 -14.63 -0.06 7.57
N LYS A 292 -14.48 -0.06 8.90
CA LYS A 292 -13.30 -0.64 9.58
C LYS A 292 -13.63 -1.93 10.33
N TYR A 293 -14.86 -2.02 10.86
CA TYR A 293 -15.24 -3.10 11.75
C TYR A 293 -16.08 -4.14 11.04
N PRO A 294 -15.95 -5.42 11.40
CA PRO A 294 -16.73 -6.50 10.79
C PRO A 294 -18.23 -6.25 10.77
N ALA A 295 -18.78 -5.68 11.85
CA ALA A 295 -20.22 -5.37 11.92
C ALA A 295 -20.66 -4.30 10.92
N GLU A 296 -19.80 -3.32 10.64
CA GLU A 296 -20.08 -2.27 9.65
C GLU A 296 -20.04 -2.84 8.24
N ILE A 297 -18.99 -3.60 7.90
CA ILE A 297 -18.82 -4.26 6.60
C ILE A 297 -20.00 -5.20 6.35
N LYS A 298 -20.32 -6.04 7.35
CA LYS A 298 -21.48 -6.94 7.25
C LYS A 298 -22.79 -6.19 7.00
N SER A 299 -23.02 -5.10 7.73
CA SER A 299 -24.22 -4.29 7.54
C SER A 299 -24.32 -3.68 6.14
N ILE A 300 -23.20 -3.27 5.54
CA ILE A 300 -23.17 -2.75 4.15
C ILE A 300 -23.48 -3.89 3.16
N ILE A 301 -22.92 -5.07 3.36
CA ILE A 301 -23.20 -6.25 2.52
C ILE A 301 -24.67 -6.66 2.65
N ASP A 302 -25.22 -6.69 3.87
CA ASP A 302 -26.62 -7.05 4.13
C ASP A 302 -27.61 -6.03 3.54
N ASP A 303 -27.26 -4.74 3.47
CA ASP A 303 -28.06 -3.72 2.80
C ASP A 303 -28.13 -3.97 1.28
N GLY A 304 -27.07 -4.50 0.68
CA GLY A 304 -27.01 -4.91 -0.71
C GLY A 304 -25.77 -4.40 -1.45
N VAL A 305 -25.14 -5.31 -2.20
CA VAL A 305 -24.09 -5.00 -3.16
C VAL A 305 -24.74 -4.87 -4.55
N ILE A 306 -24.71 -3.65 -5.10
CA ILE A 306 -25.32 -3.33 -6.41
C ILE A 306 -24.47 -3.88 -7.55
N LEU A 307 -23.17 -3.62 -7.48
CA LEU A 307 -22.19 -4.04 -8.46
C LEU A 307 -20.83 -4.22 -7.79
N GLU A 308 -20.17 -5.32 -8.10
CA GLU A 308 -18.79 -5.57 -7.71
C GLU A 308 -18.01 -6.00 -8.96
N GLU A 309 -17.03 -5.18 -9.33
CA GLU A 309 -16.10 -5.47 -10.41
C GLU A 309 -14.75 -4.83 -10.07
N GLY A 310 -13.68 -5.46 -10.47
CA GLY A 310 -12.35 -4.95 -10.19
C GLY A 310 -11.31 -5.52 -11.13
N ALA A 311 -10.21 -4.80 -11.27
CA ALA A 311 -9.03 -5.27 -11.97
C ALA A 311 -7.79 -4.63 -11.38
N PHE A 312 -6.78 -5.43 -11.16
CA PHE A 312 -5.46 -4.95 -10.79
C PHE A 312 -4.46 -5.49 -11.81
N LEU A 313 -3.95 -4.61 -12.65
CA LEU A 313 -3.04 -4.92 -13.75
C LEU A 313 -1.70 -4.22 -13.54
N VAL A 314 -0.63 -4.99 -13.62
CA VAL A 314 0.73 -4.47 -13.79
C VAL A 314 1.21 -4.86 -15.19
N ARG A 315 1.52 -3.87 -16.01
CA ARG A 315 1.97 -4.01 -17.40
C ARG A 315 3.41 -3.58 -17.53
N ALA A 316 4.25 -4.42 -18.10
CA ALA A 316 5.60 -4.07 -18.50
C ALA A 316 5.72 -4.19 -20.03
N GLU A 317 6.33 -3.20 -20.68
CA GLU A 317 6.59 -3.18 -22.12
C GLU A 317 8.07 -2.89 -22.37
N GLY A 318 8.66 -3.64 -23.29
CA GLY A 318 10.08 -3.56 -23.58
C GLY A 318 10.48 -4.48 -24.73
N HIS A 319 11.70 -5.04 -24.66
CA HIS A 319 12.23 -5.92 -25.71
C HIS A 319 12.77 -7.21 -25.11
N LYS A 320 12.59 -8.31 -25.86
CA LYS A 320 13.08 -9.64 -25.57
C LYS A 320 13.51 -10.30 -26.87
N GLU A 321 14.77 -10.76 -26.95
CA GLU A 321 15.34 -11.41 -28.12
C GLU A 321 15.17 -10.61 -29.41
N GLY A 322 15.24 -9.27 -29.30
CA GLY A 322 15.12 -8.33 -30.42
C GLY A 322 13.68 -8.00 -30.86
N SER A 323 12.65 -8.59 -30.25
CA SER A 323 11.24 -8.31 -30.50
C SER A 323 10.66 -7.43 -29.39
N ALA A 324 9.72 -6.56 -29.74
CA ALA A 324 8.92 -5.85 -28.73
C ALA A 324 8.03 -6.85 -28.00
N VAL A 325 7.93 -6.71 -26.68
CA VAL A 325 7.16 -7.60 -25.81
C VAL A 325 6.37 -6.80 -24.80
N ARG A 326 5.15 -7.27 -24.51
CA ARG A 326 4.31 -6.80 -23.42
C ARG A 326 4.02 -7.96 -22.48
N ILE A 327 4.23 -7.75 -21.19
CA ILE A 327 3.86 -8.70 -20.14
C ILE A 327 2.82 -8.03 -19.26
N ASP A 328 1.64 -8.64 -19.18
CA ASP A 328 0.54 -8.22 -18.34
C ASP A 328 0.39 -9.20 -17.16
N GLY A 329 0.55 -8.72 -15.94
CA GLY A 329 0.29 -9.44 -14.70
C GLY A 329 -1.02 -8.98 -14.08
N TYR A 330 -2.06 -9.83 -14.09
CA TYR A 330 -3.34 -9.56 -13.44
C TYR A 330 -3.40 -10.20 -12.06
N VAL A 331 -3.63 -9.40 -11.03
CA VAL A 331 -3.88 -9.90 -9.68
C VAL A 331 -5.32 -10.39 -9.60
N ASN A 332 -5.49 -11.64 -9.16
CA ASN A 332 -6.79 -12.18 -8.77
C ASN A 332 -6.81 -12.24 -7.24
N ALA A 333 -7.85 -11.71 -6.63
CA ALA A 333 -8.04 -11.72 -5.18
C ALA A 333 -9.55 -11.84 -4.87
N PRO A 334 -9.91 -12.31 -3.67
CA PRO A 334 -11.30 -12.36 -3.22
C PRO A 334 -11.95 -10.96 -3.26
N GLY A 335 -13.18 -10.91 -3.76
CA GLY A 335 -14.01 -9.72 -3.74
C GLY A 335 -14.57 -9.39 -2.35
N LEU A 336 -15.46 -8.39 -2.25
CA LEU A 336 -15.97 -7.89 -0.97
C LEU A 336 -16.66 -8.98 -0.13
N VAL A 337 -17.62 -9.68 -0.73
CA VAL A 337 -18.40 -10.72 -0.01
C VAL A 337 -17.49 -11.88 0.39
N GLU A 338 -16.68 -12.38 -0.55
CA GLU A 338 -15.78 -13.49 -0.29
C GLU A 338 -14.70 -13.16 0.74
N SER A 339 -14.10 -11.96 0.69
CA SER A 339 -13.13 -11.48 1.69
C SER A 339 -13.75 -11.41 3.08
N PHE A 340 -15.01 -10.96 3.15
CA PHE A 340 -15.73 -10.89 4.41
C PHE A 340 -16.00 -12.29 4.98
N GLU A 341 -16.46 -13.22 4.16
CA GLU A 341 -16.71 -14.63 4.57
C GLU A 341 -15.44 -15.32 5.06
N LYS A 342 -14.29 -15.06 4.41
CA LYS A 342 -12.99 -15.65 4.76
C LYS A 342 -12.37 -15.08 6.04
N SER A 343 -12.52 -13.78 6.29
CA SER A 343 -11.69 -13.09 7.30
C SER A 343 -12.37 -11.95 8.05
N ASN A 344 -13.65 -11.66 7.75
CA ASN A 344 -14.39 -10.50 8.24
C ASN A 344 -13.75 -9.15 7.85
N LEU A 345 -13.08 -9.10 6.69
CA LEU A 345 -12.44 -7.91 6.14
C LEU A 345 -13.17 -7.46 4.85
N SER A 346 -12.98 -6.18 4.47
CA SER A 346 -13.30 -5.74 3.12
C SER A 346 -12.27 -6.32 2.12
N HIS A 347 -12.60 -6.31 0.83
CA HIS A 347 -11.69 -6.75 -0.24
C HIS A 347 -10.37 -5.96 -0.23
N GLU A 348 -10.44 -4.64 -0.02
CA GLU A 348 -9.26 -3.77 0.07
C GLU A 348 -8.39 -4.14 1.28
N ALA A 349 -8.99 -4.23 2.47
CA ALA A 349 -8.29 -4.62 3.69
C ALA A 349 -7.75 -6.06 3.61
N TYR A 350 -8.43 -6.95 2.86
CA TYR A 350 -7.95 -8.30 2.62
C TYR A 350 -6.70 -8.29 1.74
N LEU A 351 -6.76 -7.69 0.56
CA LEU A 351 -5.65 -7.70 -0.39
C LEU A 351 -4.41 -7.00 0.21
N THR A 352 -4.58 -5.79 0.72
CA THR A 352 -3.47 -5.00 1.27
C THR A 352 -2.92 -5.59 2.57
N GLY A 353 -3.80 -5.97 3.50
CA GLY A 353 -3.39 -6.52 4.79
C GLY A 353 -2.75 -7.90 4.68
N GLN A 354 -3.24 -8.79 3.81
CA GLN A 354 -2.64 -10.10 3.59
C GLN A 354 -1.31 -10.00 2.83
N SER A 355 -1.20 -9.09 1.87
CA SER A 355 0.08 -8.82 1.21
C SER A 355 1.13 -8.33 2.21
N GLY A 356 0.77 -7.36 3.05
CA GLY A 356 1.64 -6.88 4.13
C GLY A 356 2.04 -8.00 5.10
N ALA A 357 1.10 -8.86 5.46
CA ALA A 357 1.36 -10.00 6.35
C ALA A 357 2.33 -11.02 5.72
N VAL A 358 2.28 -11.24 4.41
CA VAL A 358 3.25 -12.10 3.70
C VAL A 358 4.66 -11.47 3.70
N PHE A 359 4.78 -10.16 3.55
CA PHE A 359 6.08 -9.47 3.66
C PHE A 359 6.63 -9.53 5.10
N VAL A 360 5.78 -9.41 6.13
CA VAL A 360 6.17 -9.64 7.53
C VAL A 360 6.63 -11.09 7.72
N GLN A 361 5.88 -12.05 7.21
CA GLN A 361 6.22 -13.46 7.28
C GLN A 361 7.57 -13.74 6.61
N MET A 362 7.87 -13.10 5.50
CA MET A 362 9.15 -13.23 4.79
C MET A 362 10.35 -12.81 5.66
N LEU A 363 10.20 -11.78 6.50
CA LEU A 363 11.22 -11.38 7.49
C LEU A 363 11.27 -12.36 8.67
N VAL A 364 10.14 -12.89 9.10
CA VAL A 364 10.06 -13.86 10.21
C VAL A 364 10.72 -15.19 9.82
N ASP A 365 10.54 -15.62 8.58
CA ASP A 365 11.08 -16.88 8.03
C ASP A 365 12.50 -16.74 7.46
N ASP A 366 13.11 -15.55 7.58
CA ASP A 366 14.41 -15.20 6.98
C ASP A 366 14.48 -15.47 5.45
N ALA A 367 13.32 -15.43 4.76
CA ALA A 367 13.22 -15.55 3.31
C ALA A 367 13.77 -14.32 2.57
N PHE A 368 13.92 -13.20 3.28
CA PHE A 368 14.68 -12.02 2.91
C PHE A 368 15.58 -11.62 4.08
N SER A 369 16.89 -11.67 3.89
CA SER A 369 17.86 -11.49 4.98
C SER A 369 18.93 -10.42 4.69
N GLU A 370 18.82 -9.70 3.57
CA GLU A 370 19.71 -8.61 3.22
C GLU A 370 19.61 -7.46 4.24
N LYS A 371 20.72 -6.78 4.47
CA LYS A 371 20.83 -5.71 5.48
C LYS A 371 20.81 -4.34 4.84
N GLY A 372 20.02 -3.46 5.40
CA GLY A 372 19.74 -2.14 4.85
C GLY A 372 18.24 -1.87 4.75
N LEU A 373 17.85 -0.90 3.93
CA LEU A 373 16.46 -0.56 3.65
C LEU A 373 16.16 -0.87 2.18
N PHE A 374 15.04 -1.56 1.95
CA PHE A 374 14.64 -2.05 0.62
C PHE A 374 13.16 -1.79 0.35
N VAL A 375 12.83 -1.64 -0.93
CA VAL A 375 11.48 -1.66 -1.47
C VAL A 375 11.28 -2.93 -2.30
N PRO A 376 10.02 -3.41 -2.52
CA PRO A 376 9.77 -4.75 -3.06
C PRO A 376 10.32 -5.02 -4.46
N GLU A 377 10.49 -4.03 -5.33
CA GLU A 377 11.13 -4.22 -6.65
C GLU A 377 12.63 -4.56 -6.56
N GLN A 378 13.24 -4.42 -5.39
CA GLN A 378 14.63 -4.84 -5.16
C GLN A 378 14.76 -6.30 -4.72
N PHE A 379 13.65 -6.99 -4.46
CA PHE A 379 13.69 -8.37 -3.97
C PHE A 379 14.30 -9.33 -4.98
N PRO A 380 15.21 -10.22 -4.54
CA PRO A 380 15.74 -11.27 -5.37
C PRO A 380 14.65 -12.28 -5.77
N ALA A 381 14.86 -13.00 -6.87
CA ALA A 381 13.88 -13.94 -7.41
C ALA A 381 13.39 -14.99 -6.38
N ALA A 382 14.22 -15.39 -5.43
CA ALA A 382 13.82 -16.33 -4.37
C ALA A 382 12.77 -15.72 -3.43
N ALA A 383 12.95 -14.46 -3.01
CA ALA A 383 12.02 -13.74 -2.16
C ALA A 383 10.70 -13.47 -2.89
N ARG A 384 10.74 -13.10 -4.19
CA ARG A 384 9.53 -12.92 -4.99
C ARG A 384 8.73 -14.23 -5.15
N ARG A 385 9.41 -15.37 -5.41
CA ARG A 385 8.75 -16.69 -5.44
C ARG A 385 8.12 -17.05 -4.11
N TYR A 386 8.78 -16.79 -2.99
CA TYR A 386 8.21 -16.97 -1.67
C TYR A 386 6.92 -16.14 -1.53
N CYS A 387 6.96 -14.87 -1.91
CA CYS A 387 5.82 -13.97 -1.86
C CYS A 387 4.61 -14.53 -2.63
N PHE A 388 4.79 -14.93 -3.90
CA PHE A 388 3.72 -15.51 -4.72
C PHE A 388 3.19 -16.83 -4.14
N GLN A 389 4.05 -17.69 -3.61
CA GLN A 389 3.64 -18.96 -3.01
C GLN A 389 2.80 -18.77 -1.74
N GLU A 390 3.15 -17.81 -0.89
CA GLU A 390 2.40 -17.53 0.33
C GLU A 390 1.08 -16.80 0.05
N LEU A 391 1.07 -15.88 -0.93
CA LEU A 391 -0.15 -15.20 -1.38
C LEU A 391 -1.15 -16.18 -2.02
N ALA A 392 -0.68 -17.14 -2.81
CA ALA A 392 -1.54 -18.15 -3.42
C ALA A 392 -2.31 -19.00 -2.40
N LYS A 393 -1.77 -19.22 -1.19
CA LYS A 393 -2.48 -19.90 -0.10
C LYS A 393 -3.66 -19.07 0.46
N LEU A 394 -3.72 -17.80 0.08
CA LEU A 394 -4.75 -16.83 0.47
C LEU A 394 -5.67 -16.46 -0.69
N ASP A 395 -5.68 -17.28 -1.77
CA ASP A 395 -6.41 -16.99 -3.00
C ASP A 395 -6.05 -15.64 -3.64
N ILE A 396 -4.82 -15.16 -3.39
CA ILE A 396 -4.24 -14.01 -4.07
C ILE A 396 -3.21 -14.56 -5.07
N THR A 397 -3.55 -14.51 -6.35
CA THR A 397 -2.73 -15.08 -7.43
C THR A 397 -2.47 -14.05 -8.52
N VAL A 398 -1.47 -14.32 -9.35
CA VAL A 398 -1.14 -13.46 -10.50
C VAL A 398 -1.22 -14.30 -11.77
N ASP A 399 -2.12 -13.91 -12.67
CA ASP A 399 -2.18 -14.46 -14.02
C ASP A 399 -1.35 -13.61 -14.95
N GLU A 400 -0.37 -14.22 -15.56
CA GLU A 400 0.52 -13.54 -16.49
C GLU A 400 0.21 -13.91 -17.94
N THR A 401 0.26 -12.91 -18.82
CA THR A 401 0.23 -13.09 -20.28
C THR A 401 1.40 -12.36 -20.91
N GLU A 402 2.05 -13.00 -21.88
CA GLU A 402 3.13 -12.43 -22.67
C GLU A 402 2.69 -12.33 -24.13
N GLU A 403 2.82 -11.14 -24.73
CA GLU A 403 2.55 -10.88 -26.14
C GLU A 403 3.78 -10.26 -26.78
N SER A 404 4.22 -10.86 -27.90
CA SER A 404 5.30 -10.30 -28.76
C SER A 404 4.69 -9.66 -30.02
N TYR A 405 5.23 -8.54 -30.49
CA TYR A 405 4.73 -7.79 -31.65
C TYR A 405 5.83 -7.01 -32.40
#